data_34e9aeed4887fdf8240dac24c8081989
#
_entry.id   34e9aeed4887fdf8240dac24c8081989
#
_cell.length_a   1.000
_cell.length_b   1.000
_cell.length_c   1.000
_cell.angle_alpha   90.00
_cell.angle_beta   90.00
_cell.angle_gamma   90.00
#
_symmetry.space_group_name_H-M   'P 1'
#
loop_
_entity.id
_entity.type
_entity.pdbx_description
1 polymer ?
#
loop_
_entity_poly.entity_id
_entity_poly.type
_entity_poly.pdbx_seq_one_letter_code
_entity_poly.pdbx_strand_id
1 'polypeptide(L)'
;MLTVKKGSKSFYVGDSESAPQAEMIFSADKDIITIEHTLVSDQLRGQGAGRQLLQELAAWVRAENKKIVAVCPFAKKELTKSQEYEDVLYHFPN
;
A
#
# COMPACT_ATOMS: atom_id res chain seq x y z
N MET A 1 -1.41 -15.49 -8.77
CA MET A 1 -1.35 -14.05 -8.45
C MET A 1 -2.68 -13.60 -7.85
N LEU A 2 -2.61 -12.79 -6.82
CA LEU A 2 -3.81 -12.31 -6.14
C LEU A 2 -4.42 -11.14 -6.90
N THR A 3 -5.75 -11.03 -6.85
CA THR A 3 -6.45 -9.89 -7.43
C THR A 3 -6.56 -8.79 -6.38
N VAL A 4 -5.91 -7.67 -6.62
CA VAL A 4 -5.94 -6.52 -5.72
C VAL A 4 -6.96 -5.51 -6.25
N LYS A 5 -7.82 -5.05 -5.34
CA LYS A 5 -8.86 -4.07 -5.66
C LYS A 5 -8.61 -2.79 -4.88
N LYS A 6 -9.05 -1.68 -5.44
CA LYS A 6 -8.95 -0.40 -4.74
C LYS A 6 -10.32 -0.03 -4.18
N GLY A 7 -10.37 0.19 -2.88
CA GLY A 7 -11.55 0.68 -2.21
C GLY A 7 -11.44 2.17 -1.88
N SER A 8 -12.31 2.65 -1.02
CA SER A 8 -12.32 4.07 -0.65
C SER A 8 -11.17 4.45 0.27
N LYS A 9 -10.68 3.52 1.07
CA LYS A 9 -9.62 3.79 2.06
C LYS A 9 -8.58 2.69 2.16
N SER A 10 -8.60 1.73 1.23
CA SER A 10 -7.63 0.65 1.25
C SER A 10 -7.47 0.03 -0.13
N PHE A 11 -6.34 -0.64 -0.32
CA PHE A 11 -6.20 -1.63 -1.38
C PHE A 11 -6.39 -2.97 -0.68
N TYR A 12 -7.14 -3.89 -1.29
CA TYR A 12 -7.51 -5.11 -0.60
C TYR A 12 -7.64 -6.30 -1.54
N VAL A 13 -7.61 -7.49 -0.95
CA VAL A 13 -7.88 -8.76 -1.61
C VAL A 13 -9.10 -9.34 -0.94
N GLY A 14 -10.09 -9.78 -1.72
CA GLY A 14 -11.32 -10.34 -1.17
C GLY A 14 -12.54 -9.83 -1.91
N ASP A 15 -13.71 -10.25 -1.44
CA ASP A 15 -14.96 -9.90 -2.11
C ASP A 15 -15.42 -8.47 -1.83
N SER A 16 -15.04 -7.93 -0.67
CA SER A 16 -15.44 -6.57 -0.32
C SER A 16 -14.39 -5.92 0.57
N GLU A 17 -14.36 -4.59 0.53
CA GLU A 17 -13.45 -3.82 1.38
C GLU A 17 -13.76 -3.98 2.86
N SER A 18 -15.01 -4.25 3.21
CA SER A 18 -15.42 -4.42 4.61
C SER A 18 -15.08 -5.79 5.18
N ALA A 19 -14.76 -6.77 4.33
CA ALA A 19 -14.41 -8.12 4.77
C ALA A 19 -13.23 -8.65 3.95
N PRO A 20 -12.08 -8.01 4.03
CA PRO A 20 -10.94 -8.37 3.18
C PRO A 20 -10.19 -9.56 3.73
N GLN A 21 -9.53 -10.29 2.82
CA GLN A 21 -8.57 -11.32 3.18
C GLN A 21 -7.17 -10.74 3.38
N ALA A 22 -6.91 -9.59 2.79
CA ALA A 22 -5.71 -8.81 3.00
C ALA A 22 -6.07 -7.37 2.68
N GLU A 23 -5.42 -6.42 3.36
CA GLU A 23 -5.70 -5.00 3.08
C GLU A 23 -4.51 -4.14 3.46
N MET A 24 -4.37 -3.05 2.73
CA MET A 24 -3.41 -2.01 3.04
C MET A 24 -4.20 -0.71 3.16
N ILE A 25 -4.37 -0.25 4.38
CA ILE A 25 -5.21 0.91 4.70
C ILE A 25 -4.40 2.18 4.56
N PHE A 26 -4.98 3.16 3.87
CA PHE A 26 -4.32 4.45 3.68
C PHE A 26 -5.27 5.59 3.99
N SER A 27 -4.68 6.75 4.23
CA SER A 27 -5.41 8.01 4.28
C SER A 27 -4.80 8.94 3.24
N ALA A 28 -5.60 9.88 2.75
CA ALA A 28 -5.16 10.82 1.72
C ALA A 28 -5.35 12.24 2.22
N ASP A 29 -4.30 13.06 2.06
CA ASP A 29 -4.36 14.48 2.35
C ASP A 29 -3.64 15.19 1.23
N LYS A 30 -4.41 15.81 0.33
CA LYS A 30 -3.88 16.46 -0.86
C LYS A 30 -3.06 15.45 -1.67
N ASP A 31 -1.78 15.70 -1.87
CA ASP A 31 -0.93 14.85 -2.70
C ASP A 31 -0.17 13.80 -1.87
N ILE A 32 -0.48 13.68 -0.59
CA ILE A 32 0.19 12.74 0.30
C ILE A 32 -0.74 11.58 0.63
N ILE A 33 -0.26 10.37 0.38
CA ILE A 33 -0.94 9.13 0.73
C ILE A 33 -0.17 8.50 1.87
N THR A 34 -0.82 8.36 3.01
CA THR A 34 -0.20 7.78 4.20
C THR A 34 -0.67 6.35 4.36
N ILE A 35 0.26 5.40 4.35
CA ILE A 35 -0.06 3.99 4.57
C ILE A 35 -0.07 3.75 6.07
N GLU A 36 -1.25 3.38 6.60
CA GLU A 36 -1.49 3.25 8.03
C GLU A 36 -1.22 1.84 8.55
N HIS A 37 -1.84 0.84 7.90
CA HIS A 37 -1.79 -0.55 8.35
C HIS A 37 -1.81 -1.50 7.16
N THR A 38 -1.17 -2.65 7.35
CA THR A 38 -1.22 -3.74 6.40
C THR A 38 -1.59 -5.00 7.17
N LEU A 39 -2.67 -5.66 6.75
CA LEU A 39 -3.17 -6.88 7.38
C LEU A 39 -3.27 -7.97 6.32
N VAL A 40 -2.82 -9.18 6.67
CA VAL A 40 -2.88 -10.32 5.77
C VAL A 40 -3.40 -11.51 6.56
N SER A 41 -4.45 -12.16 6.06
CA SER A 41 -5.01 -13.34 6.73
C SER A 41 -4.00 -14.49 6.68
N ASP A 42 -4.15 -15.43 7.60
CA ASP A 42 -3.27 -16.59 7.66
C ASP A 42 -3.30 -17.39 6.36
N GLN A 43 -4.45 -17.42 5.68
CA GLN A 43 -4.61 -18.15 4.43
C GLN A 43 -3.74 -17.59 3.30
N LEU A 44 -3.43 -16.31 3.36
CA LEU A 44 -2.65 -15.64 2.33
C LEU A 44 -1.18 -15.43 2.70
N ARG A 45 -0.77 -15.82 3.90
CA ARG A 45 0.61 -15.67 4.31
C ARG A 45 1.53 -16.49 3.41
N GLY A 46 2.67 -15.92 3.09
CA GLY A 46 3.63 -16.57 2.21
C GLY A 46 3.34 -16.42 0.73
N GLN A 47 2.25 -15.75 0.36
CA GLN A 47 1.89 -15.54 -1.03
C GLN A 47 2.26 -14.16 -1.55
N GLY A 48 2.92 -13.34 -0.74
CA GLY A 48 3.35 -12.01 -1.16
C GLY A 48 2.22 -11.01 -1.25
N ALA A 49 1.13 -11.22 -0.49
CA ALA A 49 -0.03 -10.33 -0.55
C ALA A 49 0.33 -8.88 -0.22
N GLY A 50 1.13 -8.67 0.83
CA GLY A 50 1.52 -7.32 1.22
C GLY A 50 2.29 -6.60 0.15
N ARG A 51 3.19 -7.30 -0.53
CA ARG A 51 3.95 -6.72 -1.62
C ARG A 51 3.08 -6.36 -2.80
N GLN A 52 2.12 -7.24 -3.13
CA GLN A 52 1.22 -6.97 -4.25
C GLN A 52 0.32 -5.79 -3.95
N LEU A 53 -0.16 -5.68 -2.70
CA LEU A 53 -0.94 -4.52 -2.27
C LEU A 53 -0.12 -3.24 -2.43
N LEU A 54 1.12 -3.26 -1.98
CA LEU A 54 1.99 -2.09 -2.06
C LEU A 54 2.29 -1.71 -3.51
N GLN A 55 2.53 -2.70 -4.36
CA GLN A 55 2.79 -2.45 -5.77
C GLN A 55 1.62 -1.75 -6.44
N GLU A 56 0.39 -2.19 -6.14
CA GLU A 56 -0.81 -1.59 -6.71
C GLU A 56 -1.04 -0.18 -6.17
N LEU A 57 -0.84 0.00 -4.86
CA LEU A 57 -0.97 1.33 -4.26
C LEU A 57 0.05 2.29 -4.86
N ALA A 58 1.29 1.85 -5.00
CA ALA A 58 2.35 2.68 -5.56
C ALA A 58 2.07 3.05 -7.02
N ALA A 59 1.53 2.10 -7.80
CA ALA A 59 1.17 2.37 -9.19
C ALA A 59 0.10 3.45 -9.28
N TRP A 60 -0.91 3.40 -8.38
CA TRP A 60 -1.94 4.41 -8.33
C TRP A 60 -1.36 5.78 -7.94
N VAL A 61 -0.51 5.80 -6.92
CA VAL A 61 0.14 7.04 -6.46
C VAL A 61 0.96 7.65 -7.59
N ARG A 62 1.69 6.82 -8.32
CA ARG A 62 2.51 7.29 -9.45
C ARG A 62 1.65 7.89 -10.56
N ALA A 63 0.55 7.22 -10.87
CA ALA A 63 -0.37 7.69 -11.92
C ALA A 63 -1.02 9.02 -11.55
N GLU A 64 -1.21 9.27 -10.25
CA GLU A 64 -1.88 10.49 -9.75
C GLU A 64 -0.88 11.57 -9.37
N ASN A 65 0.40 11.34 -9.57
CA ASN A 65 1.48 12.29 -9.21
C ASN A 65 1.46 12.65 -7.73
N LYS A 66 1.21 11.64 -6.88
CA LYS A 66 1.18 11.82 -5.44
C LYS A 66 2.45 11.23 -4.83
N LYS A 67 2.58 11.32 -3.51
CA LYS A 67 3.71 10.77 -2.77
C LYS A 67 3.22 9.96 -1.58
N ILE A 68 4.05 9.01 -1.14
CA ILE A 68 3.71 8.09 -0.05
C ILE A 68 4.49 8.44 1.20
N VAL A 69 3.79 8.45 2.33
CA VAL A 69 4.37 8.42 3.67
C VAL A 69 3.93 7.11 4.30
N ALA A 70 4.83 6.37 4.91
CA ALA A 70 4.50 5.11 5.54
C ALA A 70 4.60 5.23 7.07
N VAL A 71 3.48 5.01 7.74
CA VAL A 71 3.42 4.82 9.19
C VAL A 71 3.56 3.34 9.50
N CYS A 72 3.00 2.49 8.65
CA CYS A 72 3.05 1.05 8.77
C CYS A 72 4.49 0.54 8.64
N PRO A 73 5.01 -0.21 9.64
CA PRO A 73 6.39 -0.71 9.58
C PRO A 73 6.69 -1.60 8.38
N PHE A 74 5.72 -2.44 7.99
CA PHE A 74 5.89 -3.30 6.81
C PHE A 74 6.09 -2.45 5.54
N ALA A 75 5.20 -1.47 5.34
CA ALA A 75 5.29 -0.62 4.16
C ALA A 75 6.56 0.21 4.15
N LYS A 76 6.95 0.73 5.31
CA LYS A 76 8.16 1.51 5.43
C LYS A 76 9.38 0.70 5.02
N LYS A 77 9.46 -0.54 5.49
CA LYS A 77 10.56 -1.43 5.17
C LYS A 77 10.60 -1.75 3.67
N GLU A 78 9.44 -2.10 3.10
CA GLU A 78 9.39 -2.47 1.69
C GLU A 78 9.70 -1.29 0.77
N LEU A 79 9.23 -0.11 1.13
CA LEU A 79 9.45 1.09 0.31
C LEU A 79 10.92 1.51 0.28
N THR A 80 11.66 1.25 1.35
CA THR A 80 13.06 1.66 1.45
C THR A 80 14.03 0.54 1.07
N LYS A 81 13.54 -0.69 0.94
CA LYS A 81 14.36 -1.86 0.63
C LYS A 81 14.85 -1.87 -0.81
N SER A 82 14.10 -1.24 -1.70
CA SER A 82 14.35 -1.25 -3.14
C SER A 82 14.22 0.16 -3.69
N GLN A 83 14.94 0.44 -4.79
CA GLN A 83 14.85 1.74 -5.43
C GLN A 83 13.61 1.90 -6.30
N GLU A 84 12.82 0.84 -6.48
CA GLU A 84 11.66 0.90 -7.37
C GLU A 84 10.60 1.89 -6.91
N TYR A 85 10.58 2.25 -5.62
CA TYR A 85 9.59 3.17 -5.06
C TYR A 85 10.14 4.57 -4.82
N GLU A 86 11.40 4.83 -5.19
CA GLU A 86 12.04 6.10 -4.89
C GLU A 86 11.25 7.29 -5.45
N ASP A 87 10.65 7.12 -6.61
CA ASP A 87 9.91 8.19 -7.29
C ASP A 87 8.59 8.54 -6.61
N VAL A 88 8.06 7.64 -5.76
CA VAL A 88 6.79 7.89 -5.08
C VAL A 88 6.96 8.14 -3.58
N LEU A 89 8.18 8.10 -3.07
CA LEU A 89 8.42 8.39 -1.66
C LEU A 89 8.39 9.90 -1.40
N TYR A 90 7.71 10.28 -0.32
CA TYR A 90 7.76 11.65 0.15
C TYR A 90 9.07 11.85 0.91
N HIS A 91 9.82 12.89 0.54
CA HIS A 91 11.08 13.22 1.19
C HIS A 91 10.86 14.43 2.07
N PHE A 92 10.96 14.23 3.39
CA PHE A 92 10.78 15.33 4.32
C PHE A 92 11.92 16.33 4.17
N PRO A 93 11.62 17.62 4.18
CA PRO A 93 12.68 18.63 4.12
C PRO A 93 13.50 18.60 5.40
N ASN A 94 14.77 18.83 5.28
CA ASN A 94 15.68 18.88 6.43
C ASN A 94 15.68 20.29 7.05
#